data_8c0ebe53b7792b7dc3e749fd7c554f35
#
_entry.id   8c0ebe53b7792b7dc3e749fd7c554f35
#
_cell.length_a   1.000
_cell.length_b   1.000
_cell.length_c   1.000
_cell.angle_alpha   90.00
_cell.angle_beta   90.00
_cell.angle_gamma   90.00
#
_symmetry.space_group_name_H-M   'P 1'
#
loop_
_entity.id
_entity.type
_entity.pdbx_description
1 polymer ?
#
loop_
_entity_poly.entity_id
_entity_poly.type
_entity_poly.pdbx_seq_one_letter_code
_entity_poly.pdbx_strand_id
1 'polypeptide(L)'
;MKLLLLLILCVNSAMAKNSVIYDEVIVDDVSTKIMTYKSKNMTNNPILVIALHGDAPFHNPSYQYRFAETVSKLSENVVSIGMLRPGYMDHLSRISDGIRGDAIGDNYDDIRIEQIAKAIESLKLYYNSRKVILAGHSGGAAISAKLISLYPKLVDHAFIVSCPCNIPAWRADMYKISKYEGFKGDLGISSPIDLVSQISDDTKINIYFGNKDETAKPYLSLNYEKALKSQGKQVQSKELEGGHNIFLNDEIIQSLVGVIGT
;
A
#
# COMPACT_ATOMS: atom_id res chain seq x y z
N MET A 1 67.09 -1.62 9.08
CA MET A 1 65.89 -1.55 9.91
C MET A 1 64.80 -0.80 9.13
N LYS A 2 63.93 -1.56 8.40
CA LYS A 2 62.85 -0.98 7.56
C LYS A 2 61.60 -0.92 8.42
N LEU A 3 61.11 0.29 8.69
CA LEU A 3 59.85 0.56 9.41
C LEU A 3 58.69 0.34 8.45
N LEU A 4 57.90 -0.70 8.69
CA LEU A 4 56.68 -1.00 7.91
C LEU A 4 55.55 -0.20 8.54
N LEU A 5 55.10 0.86 7.82
CA LEU A 5 53.95 1.68 8.21
C LEU A 5 52.68 0.93 7.80
N LEU A 6 51.96 0.37 8.77
CA LEU A 6 50.64 -0.28 8.56
C LEU A 6 49.57 0.83 8.49
N LEU A 7 49.10 1.14 7.29
CA LEU A 7 47.95 2.02 7.12
C LEU A 7 46.67 1.22 7.46
N ILE A 8 46.09 1.46 8.64
CA ILE A 8 44.76 0.95 8.97
C ILE A 8 43.73 1.87 8.30
N LEU A 9 43.19 1.42 7.16
CA LEU A 9 41.98 2.02 6.58
C LEU A 9 40.78 1.69 7.49
N CYS A 10 40.40 2.66 8.33
CA CYS A 10 39.07 2.64 8.97
C CYS A 10 38.04 2.87 7.88
N VAL A 11 37.43 1.79 7.37
CA VAL A 11 36.19 1.88 6.59
C VAL A 11 35.07 2.19 7.58
N ASN A 12 34.76 3.49 7.73
CA ASN A 12 33.52 3.92 8.36
C ASN A 12 32.38 3.52 7.42
N SER A 13 31.83 2.31 7.58
CA SER A 13 30.51 2.00 7.06
C SER A 13 29.51 2.84 7.87
N ALA A 14 29.12 3.99 7.30
CA ALA A 14 27.95 4.70 7.77
C ALA A 14 26.78 3.74 7.59
N MET A 15 26.32 3.10 8.67
CA MET A 15 25.06 2.38 8.65
C MET A 15 23.98 3.40 8.35
N ALA A 16 23.25 3.20 7.24
CA ALA A 16 22.07 3.98 6.92
C ALA A 16 21.16 3.98 8.15
N LYS A 17 20.91 5.16 8.70
CA LYS A 17 20.20 5.30 9.96
C LYS A 17 18.70 5.37 9.66
N ASN A 18 18.01 4.25 9.83
CA ASN A 18 16.55 4.23 9.74
C ASN A 18 15.96 5.15 10.81
N SER A 19 15.08 6.06 10.41
CA SER A 19 14.40 6.98 11.31
C SER A 19 12.93 7.09 10.98
N VAL A 20 12.10 7.20 12.02
CA VAL A 20 10.67 7.50 11.91
C VAL A 20 10.43 8.83 12.59
N ILE A 21 9.98 9.80 11.80
CA ILE A 21 9.60 11.14 12.25
C ILE A 21 8.07 11.26 12.08
N TYR A 22 7.44 12.23 12.73
CA TYR A 22 5.97 12.36 12.74
C TYR A 22 5.35 12.40 11.33
N ASP A 23 6.03 13.00 10.36
CA ASP A 23 5.54 13.23 8.99
C ASP A 23 6.35 12.50 7.90
N GLU A 24 7.36 11.70 8.27
CA GLU A 24 8.12 10.88 7.33
C GLU A 24 8.76 9.65 7.98
N VAL A 25 9.02 8.65 7.16
CA VAL A 25 9.88 7.52 7.49
C VAL A 25 11.05 7.47 6.50
N ILE A 26 12.27 7.40 7.02
CA ILE A 26 13.49 7.35 6.24
C ILE A 26 14.11 5.97 6.40
N VAL A 27 14.32 5.26 5.29
CA VAL A 27 14.98 3.95 5.24
C VAL A 27 16.00 3.98 4.10
N ASP A 28 17.25 3.61 4.38
CA ASP A 28 18.33 3.63 3.40
C ASP A 28 18.45 4.99 2.68
N ASP A 29 18.34 6.10 3.42
CA ASP A 29 18.33 7.48 2.94
C ASP A 29 17.16 7.84 1.99
N VAL A 30 16.15 6.98 1.87
CA VAL A 30 14.93 7.22 1.08
C VAL A 30 13.80 7.67 1.98
N SER A 31 13.28 8.88 1.75
CA SER A 31 12.18 9.48 2.52
C SER A 31 10.81 9.10 1.92
N THR A 32 9.94 8.56 2.76
CA THR A 32 8.53 8.34 2.45
C THR A 32 7.68 9.23 3.35
N LYS A 33 6.89 10.14 2.76
CA LYS A 33 6.04 11.07 3.53
C LYS A 33 4.79 10.36 4.05
N ILE A 34 4.46 10.64 5.31
CA ILE A 34 3.32 10.05 6.00
C ILE A 34 2.55 11.12 6.77
N MET A 35 1.32 10.79 7.17
CA MET A 35 0.61 11.47 8.25
C MET A 35 0.15 10.43 9.26
N THR A 36 0.56 10.62 10.50
CA THR A 36 0.33 9.67 11.59
C THR A 36 -0.78 10.16 12.52
N TYR A 37 -1.73 9.28 12.78
CA TYR A 37 -2.84 9.50 13.71
C TYR A 37 -2.84 8.38 14.76
N LYS A 38 -2.93 8.77 16.03
CA LYS A 38 -2.98 7.83 17.14
C LYS A 38 -4.37 7.85 17.77
N SER A 39 -4.92 6.68 18.01
CA SER A 39 -6.19 6.52 18.72
C SER A 39 -6.03 6.80 20.22
N LYS A 40 -7.13 6.73 20.95
CA LYS A 40 -7.12 6.73 22.42
C LYS A 40 -6.59 5.39 22.95
N ASN A 41 -6.29 5.35 24.24
CA ASN A 41 -5.92 4.13 24.98
C ASN A 41 -4.74 3.36 24.36
N MET A 42 -3.69 4.09 23.99
CA MET A 42 -2.47 3.51 23.39
C MET A 42 -1.73 2.63 24.39
N THR A 43 -1.31 1.45 23.95
CA THR A 43 -0.39 0.55 24.66
C THR A 43 0.98 0.50 23.99
N ASN A 44 1.91 -0.28 24.53
CA ASN A 44 3.26 -0.43 23.95
C ASN A 44 3.31 -1.32 22.70
N ASN A 45 2.19 -1.95 22.32
CA ASN A 45 2.08 -2.83 21.16
C ASN A 45 0.77 -2.59 20.39
N PRO A 46 0.61 -1.42 19.77
CA PRO A 46 -0.60 -1.08 19.03
C PRO A 46 -0.77 -1.93 17.76
N ILE A 47 -1.94 -1.82 17.14
CA ILE A 47 -2.15 -2.22 15.75
C ILE A 47 -1.67 -1.07 14.85
N LEU A 48 -0.92 -1.40 13.81
CA LEU A 48 -0.50 -0.47 12.77
C LEU A 48 -1.46 -0.59 11.59
N VAL A 49 -2.08 0.52 11.20
CA VAL A 49 -2.92 0.61 10.00
C VAL A 49 -2.24 1.53 9.00
N ILE A 50 -2.03 1.05 7.78
CA ILE A 50 -1.45 1.83 6.68
C ILE A 50 -2.51 2.02 5.59
N ALA A 51 -2.73 3.25 5.16
CA ALA A 51 -3.63 3.60 4.06
C ALA A 51 -2.82 4.10 2.85
N LEU A 52 -2.99 3.44 1.69
CA LEU A 52 -2.36 3.81 0.41
C LEU A 52 -3.38 4.40 -0.56
N HIS A 53 -3.04 5.58 -1.11
CA HIS A 53 -3.85 6.22 -2.15
C HIS A 53 -3.70 5.54 -3.51
N GLY A 54 -4.66 5.77 -4.42
CA GLY A 54 -4.62 5.35 -5.82
C GLY A 54 -3.73 6.22 -6.70
N ASP A 55 -3.81 5.98 -7.99
CA ASP A 55 -3.20 6.87 -8.97
C ASP A 55 -3.91 8.22 -8.95
N ALA A 56 -3.13 9.28 -9.00
CA ALA A 56 -3.62 10.65 -8.97
C ALA A 56 -2.93 11.45 -10.08
N PRO A 57 -3.25 11.19 -11.37
CA PRO A 57 -2.53 11.79 -12.48
C PRO A 57 -2.70 13.31 -12.57
N PHE A 58 -3.81 13.84 -12.04
CA PHE A 58 -4.20 15.25 -12.23
C PHE A 58 -4.31 16.05 -10.92
N HIS A 59 -4.07 15.43 -9.77
CA HIS A 59 -4.18 16.10 -8.48
C HIS A 59 -3.26 15.48 -7.43
N ASN A 60 -3.04 16.18 -6.32
CA ASN A 60 -2.26 15.71 -5.20
C ASN A 60 -3.14 14.91 -4.23
N PRO A 61 -2.84 13.62 -3.96
CA PRO A 61 -3.68 12.78 -3.12
C PRO A 61 -3.66 13.24 -1.66
N SER A 62 -4.83 13.14 -1.00
CA SER A 62 -4.96 13.47 0.44
C SER A 62 -5.97 12.58 1.17
N TYR A 63 -6.82 11.85 0.46
CA TYR A 63 -7.90 11.07 1.07
C TYR A 63 -7.41 9.88 1.92
N GLN A 64 -6.20 9.36 1.67
CA GLN A 64 -5.55 8.36 2.51
C GLN A 64 -5.31 8.89 3.94
N TYR A 65 -5.06 10.19 4.09
CA TYR A 65 -4.91 10.83 5.39
C TYR A 65 -6.24 10.90 6.13
N ARG A 66 -7.32 11.27 5.42
CA ARG A 66 -8.69 11.26 5.98
C ARG A 66 -9.12 9.86 6.40
N PHE A 67 -8.80 8.84 5.60
CA PHE A 67 -9.06 7.44 5.95
C PHE A 67 -8.36 7.08 7.26
N ALA A 68 -7.04 7.35 7.34
CA ALA A 68 -6.23 7.05 8.51
C ALA A 68 -6.72 7.80 9.76
N GLU A 69 -7.06 9.08 9.62
CA GLU A 69 -7.62 9.88 10.71
C GLU A 69 -8.95 9.31 11.22
N THR A 70 -9.86 8.95 10.30
CA THR A 70 -11.17 8.40 10.66
C THR A 70 -11.02 7.07 11.40
N VAL A 71 -10.17 6.16 10.90
CA VAL A 71 -9.88 4.89 11.57
C VAL A 71 -9.33 5.12 12.98
N SER A 72 -8.38 6.05 13.15
CA SER A 72 -7.84 6.34 14.49
C SER A 72 -8.87 6.89 15.47
N LYS A 73 -9.84 7.68 14.99
CA LYS A 73 -10.91 8.25 15.82
C LYS A 73 -11.95 7.20 16.28
N LEU A 74 -12.16 6.17 15.45
CA LEU A 74 -13.16 5.12 15.70
C LEU A 74 -12.58 3.87 16.36
N SER A 75 -11.28 3.84 16.64
CA SER A 75 -10.56 2.67 17.19
C SER A 75 -9.83 3.01 18.47
N GLU A 76 -9.38 1.97 19.17
CA GLU A 76 -8.51 2.06 20.33
C GLU A 76 -7.21 1.30 20.09
N ASN A 77 -6.11 1.77 20.68
CA ASN A 77 -4.80 1.16 20.59
C ASN A 77 -4.30 0.96 19.14
N VAL A 78 -4.48 1.99 18.31
CA VAL A 78 -4.13 2.01 16.89
C VAL A 78 -3.21 3.17 16.57
N VAL A 79 -2.17 2.91 15.79
CA VAL A 79 -1.43 3.89 15.00
C VAL A 79 -1.90 3.76 13.57
N SER A 80 -2.61 4.76 13.06
CA SER A 80 -3.13 4.78 11.71
C SER A 80 -2.39 5.81 10.87
N ILE A 81 -1.87 5.40 9.73
CA ILE A 81 -0.96 6.18 8.90
C ILE A 81 -1.49 6.27 7.48
N GLY A 82 -1.71 7.49 7.00
CA GLY A 82 -1.82 7.74 5.58
C GLY A 82 -0.42 7.87 4.98
N MET A 83 -0.08 7.04 4.02
CA MET A 83 1.24 7.01 3.40
C MET A 83 1.17 7.58 1.98
N LEU A 84 2.12 8.44 1.64
CA LEU A 84 2.28 8.98 0.30
C LEU A 84 3.22 8.07 -0.49
N ARG A 85 2.71 7.54 -1.60
CA ARG A 85 3.46 6.62 -2.46
C ARG A 85 4.70 7.26 -3.07
N PRO A 86 5.72 6.46 -3.47
CA PRO A 86 6.97 6.96 -4.08
C PRO A 86 6.73 7.92 -5.25
N GLY A 87 7.43 9.05 -5.24
CA GLY A 87 7.40 10.07 -6.29
C GLY A 87 6.14 10.95 -6.33
N TYR A 88 5.16 10.72 -5.44
CA TYR A 88 3.97 11.57 -5.37
C TYR A 88 4.20 12.80 -4.50
N MET A 89 3.50 13.88 -4.86
CA MET A 89 3.34 15.08 -4.05
C MET A 89 1.94 15.09 -3.44
N ASP A 90 1.84 15.47 -2.16
CA ASP A 90 0.56 15.61 -1.48
C ASP A 90 0.01 17.06 -1.52
N HIS A 91 -1.17 17.26 -0.92
CA HIS A 91 -1.83 18.57 -0.85
C HIS A 91 -1.08 19.60 0.01
N LEU A 92 -0.06 19.19 0.78
CA LEU A 92 0.82 20.07 1.56
C LEU A 92 2.15 20.34 0.83
N SER A 93 2.23 19.95 -0.46
CA SER A 93 3.45 20.06 -1.29
C SER A 93 4.64 19.27 -0.76
N ARG A 94 4.42 18.22 0.06
CA ARG A 94 5.45 17.29 0.49
C ARG A 94 5.60 16.19 -0.56
N ILE A 95 6.81 15.76 -0.82
CA ILE A 95 7.13 14.76 -1.85
C ILE A 95 7.81 13.56 -1.19
N SER A 96 7.31 12.35 -1.46
CA SER A 96 8.05 11.11 -1.18
C SER A 96 9.12 10.90 -2.23
N ASP A 97 10.30 10.46 -1.83
CA ASP A 97 11.36 10.11 -2.77
C ASP A 97 10.94 9.00 -3.73
N GLY A 98 11.62 8.92 -4.86
CA GLY A 98 11.33 7.96 -5.92
C GLY A 98 10.70 8.60 -7.16
N ILE A 99 10.23 7.76 -8.08
CA ILE A 99 9.64 8.19 -9.35
C ILE A 99 8.15 7.83 -9.36
N ARG A 100 7.31 8.80 -9.63
CA ARG A 100 5.86 8.62 -9.65
C ARG A 100 5.38 7.72 -10.80
N GLY A 101 6.00 7.83 -12.00
CA GLY A 101 5.48 7.23 -13.23
C GLY A 101 4.28 8.01 -13.83
N ASP A 102 3.68 7.44 -14.86
CA ASP A 102 2.64 8.09 -15.68
C ASP A 102 1.20 7.71 -15.25
N ALA A 103 1.05 6.97 -14.16
CA ALA A 103 -0.23 6.48 -13.64
C ALA A 103 -1.00 5.59 -14.65
N ILE A 104 -0.26 4.80 -15.40
CA ILE A 104 -0.76 3.83 -16.39
C ILE A 104 -0.55 2.37 -15.94
N GLY A 105 -0.26 2.16 -14.67
CA GLY A 105 0.12 0.88 -14.07
C GLY A 105 1.64 0.67 -13.94
N ASP A 106 2.44 1.57 -14.48
CA ASP A 106 3.91 1.56 -14.49
C ASP A 106 4.54 1.79 -13.10
N ASN A 107 3.76 2.28 -12.16
CA ASN A 107 4.17 2.55 -10.78
C ASN A 107 3.79 1.44 -9.78
N TYR A 108 3.51 0.23 -10.28
CA TYR A 108 3.27 -0.98 -9.47
C TYR A 108 4.42 -1.99 -9.58
N ASP A 109 5.62 -1.51 -9.94
CA ASP A 109 6.84 -2.31 -10.04
C ASP A 109 7.39 -2.70 -8.66
N ASP A 110 8.28 -3.67 -8.67
CA ASP A 110 8.82 -4.24 -7.44
C ASP A 110 9.72 -3.27 -6.66
N ILE A 111 10.37 -2.31 -7.33
CA ILE A 111 11.23 -1.28 -6.68
C ILE A 111 10.40 -0.37 -5.79
N ARG A 112 9.25 0.12 -6.31
CA ARG A 112 8.35 0.99 -5.54
C ARG A 112 7.64 0.23 -4.43
N ILE A 113 7.32 -1.04 -4.67
CA ILE A 113 6.73 -1.91 -3.64
C ILE A 113 7.75 -2.19 -2.54
N GLU A 114 9.02 -2.42 -2.87
CA GLU A 114 10.11 -2.60 -1.89
C GLU A 114 10.26 -1.37 -0.99
N GLN A 115 10.26 -0.16 -1.57
CA GLN A 115 10.31 1.09 -0.79
C GLN A 115 9.16 1.17 0.22
N ILE A 116 7.93 0.86 -0.20
CA ILE A 116 6.76 0.85 0.68
C ILE A 116 6.88 -0.24 1.74
N ALA A 117 7.33 -1.44 1.39
CA ALA A 117 7.51 -2.55 2.30
C ALA A 117 8.53 -2.21 3.41
N LYS A 118 9.70 -1.66 3.04
CA LYS A 118 10.72 -1.21 3.98
C LYS A 118 10.20 -0.11 4.93
N ALA A 119 9.41 0.83 4.40
CA ALA A 119 8.78 1.86 5.22
C ALA A 119 7.80 1.26 6.24
N ILE A 120 6.94 0.31 5.82
CA ILE A 120 6.00 -0.40 6.71
C ILE A 120 6.75 -1.21 7.76
N GLU A 121 7.82 -1.92 7.39
CA GLU A 121 8.64 -2.70 8.32
C GLU A 121 9.28 -1.80 9.37
N SER A 122 9.86 -0.67 8.96
CA SER A 122 10.42 0.32 9.88
C SER A 122 9.38 0.87 10.86
N LEU A 123 8.17 1.18 10.37
CA LEU A 123 7.05 1.64 11.20
C LEU A 123 6.57 0.54 12.17
N LYS A 124 6.46 -0.71 11.72
CA LYS A 124 6.10 -1.86 12.56
C LYS A 124 7.07 -2.02 13.72
N LEU A 125 8.38 -1.93 13.46
CA LEU A 125 9.42 -2.00 14.47
C LEU A 125 9.38 -0.78 15.42
N TYR A 126 9.28 0.42 14.88
CA TYR A 126 9.26 1.66 15.65
C TYR A 126 8.11 1.71 16.68
N TYR A 127 6.91 1.28 16.25
CA TYR A 127 5.74 1.24 17.12
C TYR A 127 5.60 -0.07 17.89
N ASN A 128 6.52 -1.02 17.72
CA ASN A 128 6.40 -2.37 18.30
C ASN A 128 5.02 -2.99 18.05
N SER A 129 4.55 -2.88 16.80
CA SER A 129 3.16 -3.20 16.45
C SER A 129 2.92 -4.71 16.44
N ARG A 130 1.85 -5.15 17.13
CA ARG A 130 1.46 -6.56 17.21
C ARG A 130 0.77 -7.10 15.95
N LYS A 131 0.24 -6.20 15.11
CA LYS A 131 -0.52 -6.53 13.89
C LYS A 131 -0.39 -5.38 12.88
N VAL A 132 -0.29 -5.70 11.61
CA VAL A 132 -0.29 -4.73 10.51
C VAL A 132 -1.51 -4.94 9.64
N ILE A 133 -2.31 -3.88 9.45
CA ILE A 133 -3.43 -3.82 8.53
C ILE A 133 -3.07 -2.86 7.40
N LEU A 134 -3.20 -3.31 6.16
CA LEU A 134 -2.91 -2.51 4.97
C LEU A 134 -4.20 -2.26 4.19
N ALA A 135 -4.56 -1.01 3.98
CA ALA A 135 -5.71 -0.62 3.17
C ALA A 135 -5.24 0.16 1.93
N GLY A 136 -5.55 -0.35 0.76
CA GLY A 136 -5.18 0.29 -0.51
C GLY A 136 -6.39 0.57 -1.40
N HIS A 137 -6.35 1.71 -2.10
CA HIS A 137 -7.36 2.10 -3.08
C HIS A 137 -6.78 2.16 -4.48
N SER A 138 -7.48 1.60 -5.48
CA SER A 138 -7.09 1.71 -6.89
C SER A 138 -5.65 1.22 -7.13
N GLY A 139 -4.76 2.06 -7.65
CA GLY A 139 -3.33 1.74 -7.75
C GLY A 139 -2.68 1.38 -6.41
N GLY A 140 -3.11 2.00 -5.30
CA GLY A 140 -2.69 1.60 -3.96
C GLY A 140 -3.20 0.21 -3.57
N ALA A 141 -4.35 -0.23 -4.09
CA ALA A 141 -4.85 -1.60 -3.91
C ALA A 141 -4.02 -2.61 -4.69
N ALA A 142 -3.63 -2.29 -5.93
CA ALA A 142 -2.73 -3.13 -6.72
C ALA A 142 -1.37 -3.31 -6.03
N ILE A 143 -0.80 -2.21 -5.50
CA ILE A 143 0.43 -2.24 -4.70
C ILE A 143 0.24 -3.10 -3.44
N SER A 144 -0.86 -2.90 -2.69
CA SER A 144 -1.15 -3.68 -1.48
C SER A 144 -1.27 -5.17 -1.77
N ALA A 145 -1.95 -5.53 -2.87
CA ALA A 145 -2.13 -6.91 -3.30
C ALA A 145 -0.80 -7.57 -3.74
N LYS A 146 0.10 -6.83 -4.41
CA LYS A 146 1.46 -7.31 -4.71
C LYS A 146 2.31 -7.40 -3.44
N LEU A 147 2.21 -6.43 -2.54
CA LEU A 147 3.01 -6.37 -1.32
C LEU A 147 2.76 -7.59 -0.42
N ILE A 148 1.50 -8.00 -0.22
CA ILE A 148 1.18 -9.22 0.56
C ILE A 148 1.67 -10.50 -0.10
N SER A 149 1.92 -10.49 -1.42
CA SER A 149 2.51 -11.62 -2.15
C SER A 149 4.03 -11.63 -2.02
N LEU A 150 4.69 -10.49 -2.24
CA LEU A 150 6.16 -10.38 -2.25
C LEU A 150 6.76 -10.34 -0.85
N TYR A 151 5.99 -9.89 0.16
CA TYR A 151 6.37 -9.80 1.57
C TYR A 151 5.34 -10.50 2.47
N PRO A 152 5.20 -11.84 2.39
CA PRO A 152 4.05 -12.61 2.91
C PRO A 152 3.91 -12.60 4.44
N LYS A 153 4.89 -12.06 5.20
CA LYS A 153 4.84 -11.97 6.68
C LYS A 153 4.73 -10.53 7.19
N LEU A 154 4.66 -9.56 6.30
CA LEU A 154 4.66 -8.15 6.67
C LEU A 154 3.27 -7.65 7.08
N VAL A 155 2.22 -8.16 6.43
CA VAL A 155 0.84 -7.71 6.60
C VAL A 155 -0.05 -8.86 7.04
N ASP A 156 -0.77 -8.66 8.15
CA ASP A 156 -1.68 -9.67 8.70
C ASP A 156 -3.07 -9.59 8.06
N HIS A 157 -3.50 -8.39 7.65
CA HIS A 157 -4.82 -8.19 7.03
C HIS A 157 -4.76 -7.10 5.94
N ALA A 158 -5.26 -7.40 4.77
CA ALA A 158 -5.31 -6.47 3.64
C ALA A 158 -6.74 -6.11 3.25
N PHE A 159 -6.99 -4.80 3.07
CA PHE A 159 -8.21 -4.23 2.51
C PHE A 159 -7.90 -3.71 1.10
N ILE A 160 -8.41 -4.39 0.11
CA ILE A 160 -8.14 -4.17 -1.32
C ILE A 160 -9.37 -3.52 -1.94
N VAL A 161 -9.30 -2.22 -2.24
CA VAL A 161 -10.47 -1.43 -2.65
C VAL A 161 -10.32 -0.95 -4.09
N SER A 162 -11.30 -1.27 -4.96
CA SER A 162 -11.34 -0.86 -6.38
C SER A 162 -10.05 -1.20 -7.13
N CYS A 163 -9.62 -2.46 -7.06
CA CYS A 163 -8.29 -2.90 -7.48
C CYS A 163 -8.18 -3.17 -8.99
N PRO A 164 -7.21 -2.58 -9.70
CA PRO A 164 -6.79 -3.04 -11.03
C PRO A 164 -5.89 -4.29 -10.91
N CYS A 165 -6.39 -5.34 -10.27
CA CYS A 165 -5.63 -6.52 -9.88
C CYS A 165 -5.16 -7.42 -11.04
N ASN A 166 -5.65 -7.17 -12.25
CA ASN A 166 -5.11 -7.68 -13.51
C ASN A 166 -4.69 -6.48 -14.37
N ILE A 167 -3.41 -6.13 -14.32
CA ILE A 167 -2.89 -4.89 -14.93
C ILE A 167 -3.10 -4.86 -16.45
N PRO A 168 -2.77 -5.89 -17.24
CA PRO A 168 -3.03 -5.89 -18.68
C PRO A 168 -4.51 -5.71 -19.02
N ALA A 169 -5.41 -6.39 -18.32
CA ALA A 169 -6.86 -6.27 -18.57
C ALA A 169 -7.38 -4.87 -18.23
N TRP A 170 -6.95 -4.31 -17.10
CA TRP A 170 -7.27 -2.94 -16.70
C TRP A 170 -6.74 -1.93 -17.73
N ARG A 171 -5.49 -2.04 -18.17
CA ARG A 171 -4.90 -1.17 -19.20
C ARG A 171 -5.67 -1.23 -20.52
N ALA A 172 -6.08 -2.42 -20.93
CA ALA A 172 -6.91 -2.59 -22.14
C ALA A 172 -8.25 -1.87 -22.01
N ASP A 173 -8.90 -1.91 -20.84
CA ASP A 173 -10.14 -1.17 -20.60
C ASP A 173 -9.91 0.35 -20.57
N MET A 174 -8.85 0.80 -19.90
CA MET A 174 -8.49 2.23 -19.84
C MET A 174 -8.16 2.77 -21.25
N TYR A 175 -7.49 1.98 -22.09
CA TYR A 175 -7.28 2.36 -23.50
C TYR A 175 -8.60 2.50 -24.28
N LYS A 176 -9.56 1.58 -24.08
CA LYS A 176 -10.88 1.68 -24.72
C LYS A 176 -11.62 2.96 -24.36
N ILE A 177 -11.48 3.41 -23.09
CA ILE A 177 -12.16 4.61 -22.57
C ILE A 177 -11.42 5.88 -22.99
N SER A 178 -10.11 5.97 -22.74
CA SER A 178 -9.34 7.21 -22.89
C SER A 178 -8.71 7.41 -24.26
N LYS A 179 -8.49 6.32 -25.01
CA LYS A 179 -7.67 6.30 -26.25
C LYS A 179 -6.24 6.77 -26.06
N TYR A 180 -5.77 6.86 -24.81
CA TYR A 180 -4.40 7.27 -24.52
C TYR A 180 -3.42 6.14 -24.82
N GLU A 181 -2.47 6.40 -25.73
CA GLU A 181 -1.51 5.42 -26.24
C GLU A 181 -0.61 4.81 -25.12
N GLY A 182 -0.39 5.54 -24.05
CA GLY A 182 0.36 5.06 -22.88
C GLY A 182 -0.20 3.79 -22.25
N PHE A 183 -1.49 3.48 -22.44
CA PHE A 183 -2.09 2.22 -21.98
C PHE A 183 -1.83 1.03 -22.91
N LYS A 184 -1.22 1.21 -24.07
CA LYS A 184 -0.83 0.10 -24.96
C LYS A 184 0.49 -0.55 -24.54
N GLY A 185 0.69 -1.76 -25.05
CA GLY A 185 1.91 -2.53 -24.81
C GLY A 185 1.97 -3.17 -23.43
N ASP A 186 2.98 -4.00 -23.25
CA ASP A 186 3.29 -4.66 -21.99
C ASP A 186 4.29 -3.81 -21.18
N LEU A 187 4.06 -3.68 -19.88
CA LEU A 187 4.97 -3.00 -18.96
C LEU A 187 6.07 -3.91 -18.41
N GLY A 188 5.99 -5.22 -18.66
CA GLY A 188 6.93 -6.20 -18.11
C GLY A 188 6.84 -6.36 -16.58
N ILE A 189 5.72 -5.98 -15.98
CA ILE A 189 5.48 -6.11 -14.53
C ILE A 189 4.39 -7.16 -14.25
N SER A 190 4.57 -7.95 -13.20
CA SER A 190 3.58 -8.93 -12.77
C SER A 190 2.33 -8.24 -12.20
N SER A 191 1.16 -8.80 -12.50
CA SER A 191 -0.10 -8.36 -11.89
C SER A 191 -0.31 -9.01 -10.52
N PRO A 192 -1.08 -8.40 -9.61
CA PRO A 192 -1.48 -9.05 -8.36
C PRO A 192 -2.05 -10.46 -8.55
N ILE A 193 -2.87 -10.65 -9.58
CA ILE A 193 -3.51 -11.95 -9.86
C ILE A 193 -2.51 -13.06 -10.19
N ASP A 194 -1.33 -12.72 -10.72
CA ASP A 194 -0.30 -13.68 -11.09
C ASP A 194 0.50 -14.18 -9.86
N LEU A 195 0.41 -13.47 -8.74
CA LEU A 195 1.21 -13.66 -7.53
C LEU A 195 0.43 -14.29 -6.36
N VAL A 196 -0.83 -14.67 -6.56
CA VAL A 196 -1.72 -15.12 -5.47
C VAL A 196 -1.18 -16.34 -4.71
N SER A 197 -0.42 -17.23 -5.36
CA SER A 197 0.17 -18.41 -4.73
C SER A 197 1.25 -18.07 -3.69
N GLN A 198 1.84 -16.88 -3.77
CA GLN A 198 2.90 -16.42 -2.86
C GLN A 198 2.36 -15.80 -1.56
N ILE A 199 1.06 -15.50 -1.50
CA ILE A 199 0.43 -14.91 -0.30
C ILE A 199 0.44 -15.93 0.84
N SER A 200 0.76 -15.48 2.06
CA SER A 200 0.67 -16.32 3.26
C SER A 200 -0.77 -16.79 3.50
N ASP A 201 -0.94 -18.03 3.94
CA ASP A 201 -2.26 -18.57 4.30
C ASP A 201 -2.83 -17.92 5.56
N ASP A 202 -1.98 -17.27 6.38
CA ASP A 202 -2.39 -16.52 7.57
C ASP A 202 -2.92 -15.11 7.23
N THR A 203 -2.60 -14.57 6.04
CA THR A 203 -3.04 -13.23 5.64
C THR A 203 -4.53 -13.23 5.29
N LYS A 204 -5.30 -12.41 5.99
CA LYS A 204 -6.73 -12.20 5.69
C LYS A 204 -6.90 -11.10 4.65
N ILE A 205 -7.84 -11.27 3.73
CA ILE A 205 -8.04 -10.33 2.62
C ILE A 205 -9.52 -9.96 2.52
N ASN A 206 -9.81 -8.65 2.58
CA ASN A 206 -11.11 -8.09 2.26
C ASN A 206 -11.02 -7.31 0.95
N ILE A 207 -11.89 -7.63 -0.01
CA ILE A 207 -11.97 -6.95 -1.31
C ILE A 207 -13.28 -6.17 -1.36
N TYR A 208 -13.19 -4.88 -1.74
CA TYR A 208 -14.34 -4.02 -1.96
C TYR A 208 -14.28 -3.40 -3.34
N PHE A 209 -15.42 -3.33 -4.02
CA PHE A 209 -15.53 -2.70 -5.33
C PHE A 209 -16.90 -2.07 -5.51
N GLY A 210 -16.95 -0.97 -6.25
CA GLY A 210 -18.20 -0.30 -6.60
C GLY A 210 -18.87 -0.98 -7.78
N ASN A 211 -20.19 -1.20 -7.70
CA ASN A 211 -20.96 -1.86 -8.77
C ASN A 211 -21.03 -1.04 -10.09
N LYS A 212 -20.70 0.27 -10.01
CA LYS A 212 -20.66 1.21 -11.14
C LYS A 212 -19.24 1.73 -11.41
N ASP A 213 -18.21 0.98 -10.99
CA ASP A 213 -16.82 1.38 -11.22
C ASP A 213 -16.42 1.17 -12.68
N GLU A 214 -16.22 2.28 -13.40
CA GLU A 214 -15.77 2.27 -14.80
C GLU A 214 -14.24 2.37 -14.95
N THR A 215 -13.52 2.69 -13.86
CA THR A 215 -12.06 2.81 -13.85
C THR A 215 -11.39 1.46 -13.56
N ALA A 216 -11.75 0.83 -12.45
CA ALA A 216 -11.34 -0.54 -12.12
C ALA A 216 -12.61 -1.41 -12.06
N LYS A 217 -13.07 -1.85 -13.21
CA LYS A 217 -14.36 -2.52 -13.36
C LYS A 217 -14.51 -3.70 -12.40
N PRO A 218 -15.72 -3.97 -11.89
CA PRO A 218 -16.01 -5.01 -10.90
C PRO A 218 -15.37 -6.37 -11.20
N TYR A 219 -15.34 -6.77 -12.47
CA TYR A 219 -14.79 -8.07 -12.86
C TYR A 219 -13.32 -8.26 -12.52
N LEU A 220 -12.52 -7.15 -12.41
CA LEU A 220 -11.11 -7.22 -12.02
C LEU A 220 -10.95 -7.70 -10.58
N SER A 221 -11.78 -7.17 -9.67
CA SER A 221 -11.83 -7.59 -8.27
C SER A 221 -12.39 -9.01 -8.12
N LEU A 222 -13.45 -9.34 -8.85
CA LEU A 222 -14.06 -10.68 -8.84
C LEU A 222 -13.11 -11.76 -9.37
N ASN A 223 -12.35 -11.48 -10.43
CA ASN A 223 -11.35 -12.41 -10.94
C ASN A 223 -10.21 -12.62 -9.95
N TYR A 224 -9.78 -11.55 -9.26
CA TYR A 224 -8.76 -11.65 -8.21
C TYR A 224 -9.26 -12.47 -7.02
N GLU A 225 -10.49 -12.25 -6.56
CA GLU A 225 -11.13 -13.08 -5.52
C GLU A 225 -11.17 -14.55 -5.93
N LYS A 226 -11.62 -14.84 -7.17
CA LYS A 226 -11.67 -16.22 -7.69
C LYS A 226 -10.28 -16.87 -7.69
N ALA A 227 -9.26 -16.15 -8.11
CA ALA A 227 -7.87 -16.63 -8.08
C ALA A 227 -7.40 -16.93 -6.66
N LEU A 228 -7.67 -16.04 -5.69
CA LEU A 228 -7.35 -16.24 -4.27
C LEU A 228 -8.06 -17.49 -3.71
N LYS A 229 -9.35 -17.62 -3.94
CA LYS A 229 -10.14 -18.79 -3.50
C LYS A 229 -9.63 -20.10 -4.10
N SER A 230 -9.22 -20.09 -5.37
CA SER A 230 -8.65 -21.27 -6.03
C SER A 230 -7.32 -21.75 -5.42
N GLN A 231 -6.61 -20.85 -4.74
CA GLN A 231 -5.39 -21.12 -3.98
C GLN A 231 -5.62 -21.31 -2.48
N GLY A 232 -6.88 -21.44 -2.06
CA GLY A 232 -7.24 -21.64 -0.65
C GLY A 232 -7.00 -20.44 0.27
N LYS A 233 -6.80 -19.23 -0.27
CA LYS A 233 -6.51 -18.04 0.54
C LYS A 233 -7.75 -17.53 1.29
N GLN A 234 -7.53 -16.94 2.47
CA GLN A 234 -8.58 -16.36 3.31
C GLN A 234 -9.08 -15.03 2.72
N VAL A 235 -10.10 -15.08 1.87
CA VAL A 235 -10.63 -13.89 1.19
C VAL A 235 -12.14 -13.78 1.35
N GLN A 236 -12.60 -12.55 1.57
CA GLN A 236 -14.00 -12.13 1.47
C GLN A 236 -14.09 -10.94 0.53
N SER A 237 -15.14 -10.89 -0.28
CA SER A 237 -15.40 -9.74 -1.13
C SER A 237 -16.78 -9.17 -0.88
N LYS A 238 -16.93 -7.87 -1.13
CA LYS A 238 -18.21 -7.18 -1.05
C LYS A 238 -18.34 -6.13 -2.14
N GLU A 239 -19.42 -6.23 -2.87
CA GLU A 239 -19.88 -5.20 -3.79
C GLU A 239 -20.59 -4.09 -3.00
N LEU A 240 -20.26 -2.83 -3.34
CA LEU A 240 -20.89 -1.65 -2.76
C LEU A 240 -21.57 -0.83 -3.88
N GLU A 241 -22.65 -0.13 -3.49
CA GLU A 241 -23.25 0.84 -4.39
C GLU A 241 -22.29 2.02 -4.60
N GLY A 242 -21.95 2.32 -5.87
CA GLY A 242 -21.09 3.45 -6.22
C GLY A 242 -20.12 3.14 -7.36
N GLY A 243 -19.32 4.17 -7.68
CA GLY A 243 -18.27 4.10 -8.70
C GLY A 243 -16.90 3.77 -8.10
N HIS A 244 -15.86 4.38 -8.69
CA HIS A 244 -14.46 4.10 -8.30
C HIS A 244 -14.08 4.61 -6.90
N ASN A 245 -14.63 5.75 -6.48
CA ASN A 245 -14.18 6.49 -5.29
C ASN A 245 -14.90 6.05 -4.00
N ILE A 246 -14.85 4.77 -3.66
CA ILE A 246 -15.51 4.20 -2.47
C ILE A 246 -14.60 4.03 -1.25
N PHE A 247 -13.32 4.42 -1.31
CA PHE A 247 -12.36 4.16 -0.23
C PHE A 247 -12.77 4.73 1.13
N LEU A 248 -13.46 5.87 1.14
CA LEU A 248 -13.99 6.50 2.36
C LEU A 248 -15.43 6.08 2.70
N ASN A 249 -15.93 5.01 2.08
CA ASN A 249 -17.25 4.48 2.41
C ASN A 249 -17.26 3.97 3.86
N ASP A 250 -18.31 4.32 4.59
CA ASP A 250 -18.45 3.97 6.01
C ASP A 250 -18.39 2.46 6.25
N GLU A 251 -18.92 1.66 5.33
CA GLU A 251 -18.91 0.21 5.47
C GLU A 251 -17.50 -0.38 5.42
N ILE A 252 -16.62 0.15 4.57
CA ILE A 252 -15.21 -0.26 4.50
C ILE A 252 -14.51 0.12 5.81
N ILE A 253 -14.73 1.34 6.29
CA ILE A 253 -14.12 1.85 7.52
C ILE A 253 -14.61 1.03 8.73
N GLN A 254 -15.91 0.79 8.84
CA GLN A 254 -16.48 -0.02 9.94
C GLN A 254 -16.00 -1.47 9.91
N SER A 255 -15.87 -2.06 8.72
CA SER A 255 -15.30 -3.40 8.57
C SER A 255 -13.86 -3.46 9.07
N LEU A 256 -13.03 -2.45 8.73
CA LEU A 256 -11.65 -2.37 9.21
C LEU A 256 -11.61 -2.16 10.74
N VAL A 257 -12.43 -1.27 11.29
CA VAL A 257 -12.54 -1.05 12.73
C VAL A 257 -12.98 -2.34 13.45
N GLY A 258 -13.91 -3.11 12.87
CA GLY A 258 -14.31 -4.43 13.39
C GLY A 258 -13.14 -5.41 13.48
N VAL A 259 -12.24 -5.42 12.50
CA VAL A 259 -11.01 -6.27 12.51
C VAL A 259 -9.99 -5.82 13.57
N ILE A 260 -9.99 -4.55 13.95
CA ILE A 260 -9.13 -4.02 15.01
C ILE A 260 -9.60 -4.53 16.39
N GLY A 261 -10.92 -4.61 16.60
CA GLY A 261 -11.51 -5.03 17.86
C GLY A 261 -11.45 -6.54 18.16
N THR A 262 -10.98 -7.34 17.18
CA THR A 262 -10.78 -8.80 17.32
C THR A 262 -9.30 -9.13 17.49
#